data_60b8f16ab32249eba6bb3c3cea602cfe
#
_entry.id   60b8f16ab32249eba6bb3c3cea602cfe
#
_cell.length_a   1.000
_cell.length_b   1.000
_cell.length_c   1.000
_cell.angle_alpha   90.00
_cell.angle_beta   90.00
_cell.angle_gamma   90.00
#
_symmetry.space_group_name_H-M   'P 1'
#
loop_
_entity.id
_entity.type
_entity.pdbx_description
1 polymer ?
#
loop_
_entity_poly.entity_id
_entity_poly.type
_entity_poly.pdbx_seq_one_letter_code
_entity_poly.pdbx_strand_id
1 'polypeptide(L)'
;MASPSTEKFDENDFYQNADAFFSSQRDTTFTYDDVSLATNFSEILPKDTNLETNLSERIALNIPIISSDMDTVTECEMAIAMATCGGMGIIHYNMPYREQVSQVTRVKYHINGLLPNPITVQPDILIGDVLELIDEKGYKFKT
;
A
#
# COMPACT_ATOMS: atom_id res chain seq x y z
N MET A 1 26.32 58.02 -4.25
CA MET A 1 25.68 56.83 -4.81
C MET A 1 26.10 55.66 -3.91
N ALA A 2 25.19 55.22 -3.06
CA ALA A 2 25.43 54.06 -2.19
C ALA A 2 25.26 52.78 -3.05
N SER A 3 26.25 51.91 -2.99
CA SER A 3 26.17 50.58 -3.61
C SER A 3 25.02 49.79 -2.97
N PRO A 4 24.19 49.04 -3.73
CA PRO A 4 23.21 48.17 -3.14
C PRO A 4 23.96 47.09 -2.32
N SER A 5 23.62 46.99 -1.05
CA SER A 5 24.02 45.91 -0.18
C SER A 5 23.50 44.60 -0.81
N THR A 6 24.37 43.76 -1.32
CA THR A 6 24.05 42.39 -1.62
C THR A 6 23.78 41.73 -0.28
N GLU A 7 22.52 41.67 0.13
CA GLU A 7 22.08 40.73 1.17
C GLU A 7 22.50 39.34 0.70
N LYS A 8 23.44 38.78 1.42
CA LYS A 8 23.78 37.36 1.24
C LYS A 8 22.55 36.59 1.69
N PHE A 9 21.86 35.97 0.76
CA PHE A 9 20.86 34.96 1.07
C PHE A 9 21.58 33.85 1.84
N ASP A 10 21.18 33.63 3.08
CA ASP A 10 21.60 32.46 3.84
C ASP A 10 20.65 31.30 3.43
N GLU A 11 21.23 30.24 2.88
CA GLU A 11 20.46 29.06 2.50
C GLU A 11 19.69 28.47 3.69
N ASN A 12 20.18 28.68 4.91
CA ASN A 12 19.52 28.23 6.15
C ASN A 12 18.20 28.99 6.43
N ASP A 13 17.95 30.13 5.82
CA ASP A 13 16.69 30.85 5.97
C ASP A 13 15.52 30.14 5.27
N PHE A 14 15.82 29.26 4.29
CA PHE A 14 14.83 28.55 3.50
C PHE A 14 14.76 27.04 3.80
N TYR A 15 15.82 26.49 4.39
CA TYR A 15 15.89 25.06 4.66
C TYR A 15 15.95 24.80 6.16
N GLN A 16 14.97 24.07 6.67
CA GLN A 16 14.97 23.62 8.05
C GLN A 16 15.21 22.12 8.11
N ASN A 17 16.01 21.70 9.09
CA ASN A 17 16.13 20.30 9.43
C ASN A 17 14.77 19.77 9.92
N ALA A 18 14.37 18.57 9.48
CA ALA A 18 13.07 17.97 9.80
C ALA A 18 12.81 17.90 11.32
N ASP A 19 13.80 17.51 12.12
CA ASP A 19 13.65 17.44 13.57
C ASP A 19 13.40 18.81 14.20
N ALA A 20 14.10 19.84 13.75
CA ALA A 20 13.90 21.20 14.22
C ALA A 20 12.54 21.75 13.79
N PHE A 21 12.14 21.49 12.54
CA PHE A 21 10.85 21.89 12.01
C PHE A 21 9.68 21.29 12.80
N PHE A 22 9.63 19.98 12.92
CA PHE A 22 8.56 19.28 13.65
C PHE A 22 8.57 19.55 15.16
N SER A 23 9.71 19.88 15.74
CA SER A 23 9.81 20.25 17.15
C SER A 23 9.25 21.65 17.42
N SER A 24 9.39 22.58 16.47
CA SER A 24 8.90 23.97 16.59
C SER A 24 7.41 24.12 16.25
N GLN A 25 6.83 23.17 15.49
CA GLN A 25 5.48 23.28 14.93
C GLN A 25 4.52 22.20 15.50
N ARG A 26 4.66 21.87 16.79
CA ARG A 26 3.94 20.75 17.44
C ARG A 26 2.42 20.80 17.33
N ASP A 27 1.85 22.02 17.26
CA ASP A 27 0.40 22.23 17.23
C ASP A 27 -0.13 22.53 15.81
N THR A 28 0.71 22.41 14.79
CA THR A 28 0.36 22.72 13.41
C THR A 28 0.43 21.44 12.57
N THR A 29 -0.58 21.23 11.75
CA THR A 29 -0.60 20.17 10.74
C THR A 29 -0.36 20.78 9.36
N PHE A 30 0.40 20.08 8.53
CA PHE A 30 0.78 20.53 7.19
C PHE A 30 0.25 19.56 6.13
N THR A 31 -0.03 20.13 4.97
CA THR A 31 -0.31 19.37 3.75
C THR A 31 0.86 19.48 2.78
N TYR A 32 0.81 18.75 1.67
CA TYR A 32 1.83 18.86 0.62
C TYR A 32 1.83 20.21 -0.10
N ASP A 33 0.79 21.03 0.09
CA ASP A 33 0.72 22.40 -0.43
C ASP A 33 1.48 23.41 0.47
N ASP A 34 1.70 23.04 1.73
CA ASP A 34 2.34 23.91 2.71
C ASP A 34 3.87 23.74 2.75
N VAL A 35 4.36 22.55 2.39
CA VAL A 35 5.78 22.20 2.51
C VAL A 35 6.28 21.47 1.26
N SER A 36 7.56 21.65 0.96
CA SER A 36 8.24 20.94 -0.12
C SER A 36 9.56 20.38 0.39
N LEU A 37 9.97 19.23 -0.14
CA LEU A 37 11.29 18.69 0.16
C LEU A 37 12.35 19.51 -0.58
N ALA A 38 13.38 19.94 0.16
CA ALA A 38 14.53 20.58 -0.44
C ALA A 38 15.30 19.60 -1.32
N THR A 39 15.78 20.09 -2.46
CA THR A 39 16.65 19.30 -3.34
C THR A 39 18.06 19.30 -2.77
N ASN A 40 18.63 18.11 -2.61
CA ASN A 40 20.04 17.92 -2.21
C ASN A 40 20.80 17.15 -3.29
N PHE A 41 22.12 17.34 -3.30
CA PHE A 41 22.98 16.54 -4.15
C PHE A 41 22.95 15.07 -3.72
N SER A 42 22.80 14.17 -4.70
CA SER A 42 22.82 12.73 -4.47
C SER A 42 23.66 12.03 -5.54
N GLU A 43 24.49 11.09 -5.11
CA GLU A 43 25.24 10.19 -5.98
C GLU A 43 24.48 8.90 -6.30
N ILE A 44 23.30 8.71 -5.69
CA ILE A 44 22.47 7.51 -5.87
C ILE A 44 21.55 7.72 -7.07
N LEU A 45 21.56 6.79 -8.01
CA LEU A 45 20.63 6.78 -9.12
C LEU A 45 19.22 6.32 -8.63
N PRO A 46 18.14 6.80 -9.25
CA PRO A 46 16.79 6.40 -8.85
C PRO A 46 16.55 4.87 -8.82
N LYS A 47 17.17 4.13 -9.72
CA LYS A 47 17.10 2.65 -9.78
C LYS A 47 17.78 1.93 -8.60
N ASP A 48 18.71 2.61 -7.94
CA ASP A 48 19.51 2.06 -6.83
C ASP A 48 18.95 2.50 -5.47
N THR A 49 17.80 3.16 -5.46
CA THR A 49 17.13 3.65 -4.26
C THR A 49 16.51 2.48 -3.49
N ASN A 50 16.79 2.38 -2.21
CA ASN A 50 16.09 1.47 -1.31
C ASN A 50 14.82 2.14 -0.76
N LEU A 51 13.66 1.55 -1.03
CA LEU A 51 12.34 2.05 -0.59
C LEU A 51 11.76 1.25 0.57
N GLU A 52 12.48 0.25 1.08
CA GLU A 52 12.01 -0.57 2.20
C GLU A 52 11.69 0.29 3.42
N THR A 53 10.57 0.03 4.04
CA THR A 53 10.11 0.73 5.23
C THR A 53 9.34 -0.20 6.15
N ASN A 54 9.15 0.22 7.40
CA ASN A 54 8.36 -0.51 8.37
C ASN A 54 7.07 0.27 8.68
N LEU A 55 5.93 -0.34 8.45
CA LEU A 55 4.64 0.19 8.91
C LEU A 55 4.49 -0.01 10.44
N SER A 56 5.05 -1.10 10.95
CA SER A 56 5.13 -1.40 12.38
C SER A 56 6.33 -2.32 12.63
N GLU A 57 6.60 -2.62 13.89
CA GLU A 57 7.68 -3.57 14.28
C GLU A 57 7.58 -4.95 13.59
N ARG A 58 6.37 -5.33 13.13
CA ARG A 58 6.08 -6.64 12.55
C ARG A 58 5.71 -6.61 11.08
N ILE A 59 5.57 -5.42 10.49
CA ILE A 59 5.09 -5.26 9.12
C ILE A 59 6.10 -4.43 8.34
N ALA A 60 6.87 -5.09 7.50
CA ALA A 60 7.76 -4.45 6.55
C ALA A 60 7.07 -4.30 5.18
N LEU A 61 7.36 -3.22 4.48
CA LEU A 61 6.91 -2.94 3.13
C LEU A 61 8.11 -2.72 2.22
N ASN A 62 8.05 -3.22 1.00
CA ASN A 62 9.09 -2.98 0.00
C ASN A 62 8.99 -1.58 -0.63
N ILE A 63 7.78 -1.00 -0.64
CA ILE A 63 7.53 0.39 -1.00
C ILE A 63 6.64 1.06 0.06
N PRO A 64 6.86 2.35 0.40
CA PRO A 64 6.13 3.06 1.45
C PRO A 64 4.77 3.57 0.97
N ILE A 65 3.97 2.71 0.32
CA ILE A 65 2.66 3.07 -0.22
C ILE A 65 1.60 2.14 0.34
N ILE A 66 0.53 2.74 0.85
CA ILE A 66 -0.63 2.03 1.39
C ILE A 66 -1.88 2.58 0.72
N SER A 67 -2.75 1.72 0.19
CA SER A 67 -4.05 2.17 -0.30
C SER A 67 -5.04 2.31 0.83
N SER A 68 -5.83 3.38 0.77
CA SER A 68 -6.78 3.79 1.82
C SER A 68 -7.93 2.79 1.97
N ASP A 69 -8.46 2.68 3.19
CA ASP A 69 -9.60 1.86 3.59
C ASP A 69 -10.96 2.46 3.20
N MET A 70 -11.06 2.97 1.99
CA MET A 70 -12.28 3.57 1.44
C MET A 70 -12.99 2.57 0.51
N ASP A 71 -14.32 2.53 0.56
CA ASP A 71 -15.17 1.64 -0.25
C ASP A 71 -15.03 1.84 -1.75
N THR A 72 -14.63 3.03 -2.19
CA THR A 72 -14.37 3.35 -3.60
C THR A 72 -12.89 3.17 -3.99
N VAL A 73 -12.01 2.77 -3.09
CA VAL A 73 -10.56 2.71 -3.30
C VAL A 73 -10.01 1.30 -3.13
N THR A 74 -10.23 0.66 -1.96
CA THR A 74 -9.54 -0.59 -1.64
C THR A 74 -10.51 -1.72 -1.33
N GLU A 75 -10.70 -2.56 -2.32
CA GLU A 75 -11.22 -3.91 -2.21
C GLU A 75 -10.13 -4.94 -2.55
N CYS A 76 -10.50 -6.22 -2.67
CA CYS A 76 -9.52 -7.29 -2.86
C CYS A 76 -8.61 -7.09 -4.09
N GLU A 77 -9.13 -6.58 -5.21
CA GLU A 77 -8.34 -6.39 -6.44
C GLU A 77 -7.25 -5.31 -6.24
N MET A 78 -7.62 -4.17 -5.63
CA MET A 78 -6.65 -3.13 -5.31
C MET A 78 -5.63 -3.64 -4.27
N ALA A 79 -6.08 -4.36 -3.24
CA ALA A 79 -5.18 -4.91 -2.22
C ALA A 79 -4.19 -5.93 -2.82
N ILE A 80 -4.62 -6.74 -3.79
CA ILE A 80 -3.75 -7.65 -4.54
C ILE A 80 -2.72 -6.86 -5.36
N ALA A 81 -3.17 -5.84 -6.10
CA ALA A 81 -2.29 -5.02 -6.92
C ALA A 81 -1.23 -4.31 -6.04
N MET A 82 -1.64 -3.72 -4.91
CA MET A 82 -0.74 -3.09 -3.95
C MET A 82 0.28 -4.07 -3.39
N ALA A 83 -0.16 -5.26 -2.97
CA ALA A 83 0.74 -6.29 -2.45
C ALA A 83 1.74 -6.77 -3.52
N THR A 84 1.30 -6.91 -4.78
CA THR A 84 2.17 -7.30 -5.89
C THR A 84 3.24 -6.25 -6.17
N CYS A 85 2.93 -4.97 -5.96
CA CYS A 85 3.89 -3.88 -6.09
C CYS A 85 4.81 -3.73 -4.86
N GLY A 86 4.57 -4.46 -3.77
CA GLY A 86 5.37 -4.39 -2.54
C GLY A 86 4.85 -3.41 -1.49
N GLY A 87 3.68 -2.81 -1.71
CA GLY A 87 2.93 -1.99 -0.76
C GLY A 87 1.90 -2.79 0.02
N MET A 88 0.89 -2.11 0.56
CA MET A 88 -0.20 -2.73 1.31
C MET A 88 -1.55 -2.11 0.93
N GLY A 89 -2.59 -2.94 0.84
CA GLY A 89 -3.98 -2.50 0.74
C GLY A 89 -4.71 -2.73 2.06
N ILE A 90 -5.47 -1.74 2.52
CA ILE A 90 -6.35 -1.87 3.67
C ILE A 90 -7.79 -1.96 3.18
N ILE A 91 -8.39 -3.14 3.33
CA ILE A 91 -9.78 -3.37 2.91
C ILE A 91 -10.72 -2.61 3.83
N HIS A 92 -11.65 -1.84 3.24
CA HIS A 92 -12.59 -1.01 3.97
C HIS A 92 -13.59 -1.85 4.79
N TYR A 93 -14.25 -1.19 5.75
CA TYR A 93 -15.22 -1.82 6.65
C TYR A 93 -16.70 -1.64 6.22
N ASN A 94 -16.95 -0.85 5.16
CA ASN A 94 -18.32 -0.56 4.70
C ASN A 94 -18.93 -1.74 3.91
N MET A 95 -18.92 -2.91 4.54
CA MET A 95 -19.51 -4.16 4.04
C MET A 95 -19.80 -5.11 5.21
N PRO A 96 -20.67 -6.12 5.02
CA PRO A 96 -20.85 -7.16 6.01
C PRO A 96 -19.53 -7.88 6.35
N TYR A 97 -19.31 -8.24 7.61
CA TYR A 97 -18.05 -8.85 8.06
C TYR A 97 -17.68 -10.12 7.29
N ARG A 98 -18.68 -10.91 6.85
CA ARG A 98 -18.46 -12.13 6.06
C ARG A 98 -17.87 -11.82 4.69
N GLU A 99 -18.32 -10.73 4.08
CA GLU A 99 -17.79 -10.26 2.81
C GLU A 99 -16.37 -9.75 2.97
N GLN A 100 -16.10 -8.95 4.00
CA GLN A 100 -14.75 -8.47 4.31
C GLN A 100 -13.78 -9.65 4.52
N VAL A 101 -14.18 -10.66 5.28
CA VAL A 101 -13.39 -11.89 5.48
C VAL A 101 -13.14 -12.59 4.14
N SER A 102 -14.15 -12.68 3.28
CA SER A 102 -14.01 -13.27 1.94
C SER A 102 -13.00 -12.51 1.09
N GLN A 103 -13.06 -11.18 1.08
CA GLN A 103 -12.11 -10.35 0.35
C GLN A 103 -10.68 -10.50 0.88
N VAL A 104 -10.49 -10.43 2.19
CA VAL A 104 -9.18 -10.66 2.82
C VAL A 104 -8.65 -12.07 2.48
N THR A 105 -9.50 -13.07 2.51
CA THR A 105 -9.14 -14.44 2.15
C THR A 105 -8.66 -14.51 0.70
N ARG A 106 -9.38 -13.89 -0.24
CA ARG A 106 -8.96 -13.81 -1.66
C ARG A 106 -7.57 -13.20 -1.81
N VAL A 107 -7.29 -12.09 -1.10
CA VAL A 107 -5.96 -11.46 -1.12
C VAL A 107 -4.88 -12.39 -0.59
N LYS A 108 -5.15 -13.04 0.56
CA LYS A 108 -4.16 -13.93 1.21
C LYS A 108 -3.86 -15.19 0.39
N TYR A 109 -4.83 -15.66 -0.39
CA TYR A 109 -4.65 -16.83 -1.25
C TYR A 109 -4.29 -16.47 -2.70
N HIS A 110 -4.15 -15.18 -3.01
CA HIS A 110 -3.70 -14.74 -4.32
C HIS A 110 -2.19 -14.95 -4.46
N ILE A 111 -1.80 -16.15 -4.85
CA ILE A 111 -0.41 -16.47 -5.20
C ILE A 111 -0.40 -16.83 -6.70
N ASN A 112 0.37 -16.11 -7.49
CA ASN A 112 0.48 -16.35 -8.92
C ASN A 112 0.88 -17.81 -9.21
N GLY A 113 -0.05 -18.57 -9.82
CA GLY A 113 0.17 -19.94 -10.25
C GLY A 113 0.14 -21.02 -9.15
N LEU A 114 -0.13 -20.65 -7.89
CA LEU A 114 -0.30 -21.60 -6.79
C LEU A 114 -1.71 -21.50 -6.21
N LEU A 115 -2.38 -22.65 -6.09
CA LEU A 115 -3.61 -22.83 -5.32
C LEU A 115 -3.23 -23.55 -4.02
N PRO A 116 -3.05 -22.84 -2.89
CA PRO A 116 -2.57 -23.45 -1.64
C PRO A 116 -3.56 -24.46 -1.06
N ASN A 117 -4.86 -24.34 -1.35
CA ASN A 117 -5.90 -25.27 -0.97
C ASN A 117 -6.80 -25.58 -2.18
N PRO A 118 -6.36 -26.42 -3.12
CA PRO A 118 -7.21 -26.83 -4.23
C PRO A 118 -8.40 -27.62 -3.70
N ILE A 119 -9.57 -27.43 -4.32
CA ILE A 119 -10.70 -28.31 -4.05
C ILE A 119 -10.36 -29.65 -4.69
N THR A 120 -10.25 -30.66 -3.86
CA THR A 120 -10.00 -32.03 -4.30
C THR A 120 -11.24 -32.85 -4.13
N VAL A 121 -11.49 -33.71 -5.09
CA VAL A 121 -12.57 -34.70 -5.05
C VAL A 121 -11.96 -36.09 -5.27
N GLN A 122 -12.61 -37.15 -4.79
CA GLN A 122 -12.17 -38.50 -5.03
C GLN A 122 -12.37 -38.87 -6.51
N PRO A 123 -11.53 -39.75 -7.10
CA PRO A 123 -11.62 -40.08 -8.53
C PRO A 123 -12.94 -40.77 -8.92
N ASP A 124 -13.66 -41.34 -7.99
CA ASP A 124 -14.89 -42.10 -8.15
C ASP A 124 -16.16 -41.29 -7.89
N ILE A 125 -16.03 -39.97 -7.58
CA ILE A 125 -17.19 -39.11 -7.37
C ILE A 125 -17.96 -38.90 -8.68
N LEU A 126 -19.29 -38.86 -8.57
CA LEU A 126 -20.13 -38.59 -9.73
C LEU A 126 -20.07 -37.09 -10.12
N ILE A 127 -20.18 -36.81 -11.41
CA ILE A 127 -20.18 -35.43 -11.94
C ILE A 127 -21.31 -34.60 -11.32
N GLY A 128 -22.48 -35.24 -11.04
CA GLY A 128 -23.60 -34.60 -10.37
C GLY A 128 -23.23 -34.04 -9.01
N ASP A 129 -22.53 -34.84 -8.19
CA ASP A 129 -22.10 -34.44 -6.83
C ASP A 129 -21.06 -33.32 -6.88
N VAL A 130 -20.21 -33.31 -7.94
CA VAL A 130 -19.25 -32.21 -8.16
C VAL A 130 -19.98 -30.92 -8.50
N LEU A 131 -21.03 -30.97 -9.31
CA LEU A 131 -21.84 -29.79 -9.66
C LEU A 131 -22.56 -29.23 -8.44
N GLU A 132 -23.14 -30.09 -7.59
CA GLU A 132 -23.74 -29.68 -6.32
C GLU A 132 -22.74 -29.02 -5.38
N LEU A 133 -21.52 -29.57 -5.28
CA LEU A 133 -20.44 -28.97 -4.49
C LEU A 133 -20.02 -27.59 -4.98
N ILE A 134 -20.05 -27.38 -6.30
CA ILE A 134 -19.75 -26.10 -6.94
C ILE A 134 -20.83 -25.07 -6.62
N ASP A 135 -22.09 -25.44 -6.74
CA ASP A 135 -23.23 -24.59 -6.47
C ASP A 135 -23.29 -24.23 -4.98
N GLU A 136 -23.09 -25.18 -4.08
CA GLU A 136 -23.09 -24.96 -2.63
C GLU A 136 -21.97 -24.00 -2.19
N LYS A 137 -20.81 -24.09 -2.79
CA LYS A 137 -19.64 -23.25 -2.46
C LYS A 137 -19.49 -21.99 -3.30
N GLY A 138 -20.35 -21.79 -4.31
CA GLY A 138 -20.37 -20.60 -5.15
C GLY A 138 -19.14 -20.42 -6.05
N TYR A 139 -18.49 -21.49 -6.44
CA TYR A 139 -17.32 -21.43 -7.31
C TYR A 139 -17.73 -21.23 -8.78
N LYS A 140 -17.11 -20.27 -9.45
CA LYS A 140 -17.22 -20.13 -10.91
C LYS A 140 -15.94 -20.63 -11.56
N PHE A 141 -16.05 -21.64 -12.41
CA PHE A 141 -14.93 -21.99 -13.28
C PHE A 141 -14.70 -20.82 -14.27
N LYS A 142 -13.49 -20.27 -14.27
CA LYS A 142 -13.04 -19.51 -15.43
C LYS A 142 -12.52 -20.51 -16.46
N THR A 143 -13.25 -20.65 -17.56
CA THR A 143 -12.77 -21.28 -18.78
C THR A 143 -11.70 -20.41 -19.42
#